data_9cd377181f5e566b728f0cc000d4c6ff
#
_entry.id   9cd377181f5e566b728f0cc000d4c6ff
#
_cell.length_a   1.000
_cell.length_b   1.000
_cell.length_c   1.000
_cell.angle_alpha   90.00
_cell.angle_beta   90.00
_cell.angle_gamma   90.00
#
_symmetry.space_group_name_H-M   'P 1'
#
loop_
_entity.id
_entity.type
_entity.pdbx_description
1 polymer ?
#
loop_
_entity_poly.entity_id
_entity_poly.type
_entity_poly.pdbx_seq_one_letter_code
_entity_poly.pdbx_strand_id
1 'polypeptide(L)' 'AEVRPRGQSWKGTDRQARGRVMAALRRSPEGISIDEAVAAARLEGADPEQAPRVIEALISDGLVAEDSTTRRITLPRE' A
#
# COMPACT_ATOMS: atom_id res chain seq x y z
N ALA A 1 -18.24 -21.37 -8.42
CA ALA A 1 -17.76 -21.17 -8.06
C ALA A 1 -17.04 -20.68 -7.75
N GLU A 2 -16.88 -20.65 -7.55
CA GLU A 2 -16.32 -20.21 -7.25
C GLU A 2 -15.48 -20.18 -6.79
N VAL A 3 -15.26 -20.29 -6.73
CA VAL A 3 -14.55 -20.31 -6.17
C VAL A 3 -13.51 -19.88 -6.15
N ARG A 4 -13.17 -19.59 -5.75
CA ARG A 4 -12.24 -19.08 -5.67
C ARG A 4 -11.22 -19.74 -5.20
N PRO A 5 -10.32 -19.72 -5.61
CA PRO A 5 -9.21 -20.38 -5.21
C PRO A 5 -8.76 -19.86 -4.00
N ARG A 6 -8.92 -20.47 -3.13
CA ARG A 6 -8.62 -19.97 -2.07
C ARG A 6 -7.28 -19.97 -1.75
N GLY A 7 -6.56 -20.79 -2.06
CA GLY A 7 -5.23 -20.91 -1.58
C GLY A 7 -4.36 -19.80 -1.95
N GLN A 8 -4.42 -19.32 -3.15
CA GLN A 8 -3.56 -18.35 -3.49
C GLN A 8 -4.03 -17.06 -3.13
N SER A 9 -5.12 -16.98 -2.58
CA SER A 9 -5.70 -15.70 -2.38
C SER A 9 -4.97 -14.82 -1.40
N TRP A 10 -4.19 -15.35 -0.47
CA TRP A 10 -3.53 -14.45 0.44
C TRP A 10 -2.21 -13.95 -0.12
N LYS A 11 -1.71 -14.60 -1.16
CA LYS A 11 -0.53 -14.13 -1.82
C LYS A 11 -0.96 -13.12 -2.87
N GLY A 12 -0.44 -11.93 -2.81
CA GLY A 12 -0.85 -10.87 -3.71
C GLY A 12 -2.12 -10.18 -3.28
N THR A 13 -2.51 -10.34 -2.02
CA THR A 13 -3.73 -9.71 -1.53
C THR A 13 -3.47 -8.26 -1.15
N ASP A 14 -4.55 -7.50 -1.03
CA ASP A 14 -4.47 -6.13 -0.56
C ASP A 14 -3.83 -6.06 0.81
N ARG A 15 -4.12 -7.03 1.66
CA ARG A 15 -3.55 -7.05 2.99
C ARG A 15 -2.04 -7.15 2.92
N GLN A 16 -1.53 -8.00 2.05
CA GLN A 16 -0.08 -8.13 1.89
C GLN A 16 0.51 -6.84 1.35
N ALA A 17 -0.15 -6.23 0.37
CA ALA A 17 0.33 -4.98 -0.20
C ALA A 17 0.36 -3.89 0.85
N ARG A 18 -0.68 -3.79 1.68
CA ARG A 18 -0.72 -2.78 2.72
C ARG A 18 0.41 -2.98 3.72
N GLY A 19 0.67 -4.23 4.07
CA GLY A 19 1.76 -4.52 5.00
C GLY A 19 3.10 -4.05 4.48
N ARG A 20 3.33 -4.19 3.18
CA ARG A 20 4.59 -3.76 2.59
C ARG A 20 4.72 -2.24 2.62
N VAL A 21 3.64 -1.52 2.37
CA VAL A 21 3.67 -0.07 2.44
C VAL A 21 3.95 0.39 3.86
N MET A 22 3.26 -0.22 4.82
CA MET A 22 3.46 0.17 6.21
C MET A 22 4.89 -0.11 6.67
N ALA A 23 5.46 -1.23 6.23
CA ALA A 23 6.84 -1.53 6.57
C ALA A 23 7.80 -0.50 5.99
N ALA A 24 7.55 -0.08 4.76
CA ALA A 24 8.39 0.95 4.13
C ALA A 24 8.29 2.26 4.90
N LEU A 25 7.08 2.61 5.34
CA LEU A 25 6.90 3.86 6.08
C LEU A 25 7.59 3.81 7.44
N ARG A 26 7.60 2.65 8.06
CA ARG A 26 8.30 2.53 9.35
C ARG A 26 9.80 2.74 9.19
N ARG A 27 10.34 2.40 8.04
CA ARG A 27 11.76 2.60 7.80
C ARG A 27 12.09 4.01 7.34
N SER A 28 11.08 4.81 7.00
CA SER A 28 11.30 6.15 6.47
C SER A 28 10.39 7.12 7.21
N PRO A 29 10.78 7.54 8.41
CA PRO A 29 9.92 8.42 9.20
C PRO A 29 9.57 9.73 8.50
N GLU A 30 10.44 10.18 7.62
CA GLU A 30 10.15 11.41 6.88
C GLU A 30 9.17 11.19 5.74
N GLY A 31 8.77 9.95 5.51
CA GLY A 31 7.82 9.66 4.46
C GLY A 31 8.46 9.19 3.18
N ILE A 32 7.65 8.68 2.28
CA ILE A 32 8.10 8.22 0.98
C ILE A 32 7.20 8.84 -0.08
N SER A 33 7.71 8.94 -1.29
CA SER A 33 6.92 9.49 -2.37
C SER A 33 5.81 8.52 -2.74
N ILE A 34 4.80 9.01 -3.45
CA ILE A 34 3.73 8.16 -3.92
C ILE A 34 4.30 7.05 -4.82
N ASP A 35 5.25 7.39 -5.68
CA ASP A 35 5.84 6.39 -6.56
C ASP A 35 6.57 5.31 -5.78
N GLU A 36 7.26 5.70 -4.72
CA GLU A 36 7.93 4.72 -3.87
C GLU A 36 6.93 3.84 -3.15
N ALA A 37 5.82 4.44 -2.72
CA ALA A 37 4.78 3.69 -2.04
C ALA A 37 4.16 2.67 -2.98
N VAL A 38 3.88 3.07 -4.20
CA VAL A 38 3.32 2.15 -5.19
C VAL A 38 4.29 1.02 -5.45
N ALA A 39 5.58 1.33 -5.58
CA ALA A 39 6.58 0.30 -5.81
C ALA A 39 6.63 -0.68 -4.62
N ALA A 40 6.52 -0.16 -3.41
CA ALA A 40 6.53 -1.02 -2.22
C ALA A 40 5.31 -1.92 -2.17
N ALA A 41 4.17 -1.42 -2.63
CA ALA A 41 2.93 -2.17 -2.60
C ALA A 41 2.82 -3.19 -3.73
N ARG A 42 3.65 -3.05 -4.76
CA ARG A 42 3.53 -3.91 -5.91
C ARG A 42 3.95 -5.32 -5.57
N LEU A 43 3.09 -6.27 -5.91
CA LEU A 43 3.35 -7.66 -5.63
C LEU A 43 3.49 -8.41 -6.94
N GLU A 44 4.40 -9.36 -6.95
CA GLU A 44 4.65 -10.14 -8.15
C GLU A 44 3.42 -10.94 -8.53
N GLY A 45 3.02 -10.86 -9.78
CA GLY A 45 1.87 -11.60 -10.25
C GLY A 45 0.53 -10.97 -9.95
N ALA A 46 0.52 -9.83 -9.27
CA ALA A 46 -0.72 -9.18 -8.93
C ALA A 46 -1.13 -8.18 -10.00
N ASP A 47 -2.39 -7.77 -9.95
CA ASP A 47 -2.94 -6.79 -10.86
C ASP A 47 -2.13 -5.50 -10.73
N PRO A 48 -1.66 -4.93 -11.84
CA PRO A 48 -0.88 -3.68 -11.73
C PRO A 48 -1.65 -2.53 -11.11
N GLU A 49 -2.97 -2.58 -11.09
CA GLU A 49 -3.74 -1.51 -10.47
C GLU A 49 -3.92 -1.71 -8.98
N GLN A 50 -3.49 -2.84 -8.45
CA GLN A 50 -3.65 -3.10 -7.03
C GLN A 50 -2.86 -2.12 -6.18
N ALA A 51 -1.61 -1.86 -6.54
CA ALA A 51 -0.77 -1.00 -5.71
C ALA A 51 -1.34 0.40 -5.57
N PRO A 52 -1.68 1.11 -6.65
CA PRO A 52 -2.26 2.44 -6.46
C PRO A 52 -3.59 2.41 -5.72
N ARG A 53 -4.39 1.36 -5.94
CA ARG A 53 -5.67 1.25 -5.24
C ARG A 53 -5.46 1.09 -3.73
N VAL A 54 -4.47 0.29 -3.36
CA VAL A 54 -4.16 0.09 -1.96
C VAL A 54 -3.68 1.38 -1.31
N ILE A 55 -2.85 2.14 -2.01
CA ILE A 55 -2.36 3.41 -1.49
C ILE A 55 -3.53 4.35 -1.25
N GLU A 56 -4.44 4.44 -2.20
CA GLU A 56 -5.61 5.31 -2.02
C GLU A 56 -6.47 4.87 -0.86
N ALA A 57 -6.63 3.57 -0.70
CA ALA A 57 -7.42 3.06 0.40
C ALA A 57 -6.77 3.39 1.75
N LEU A 58 -5.45 3.29 1.83
CA LEU A 58 -4.77 3.62 3.07
C LEU A 58 -4.94 5.09 3.44
N ILE A 59 -4.88 5.96 2.44
CA ILE A 59 -5.08 7.38 2.67
C ILE A 59 -6.52 7.63 3.10
N SER A 60 -7.46 7.03 2.40
CA SER A 60 -8.87 7.23 2.69
C SER A 60 -9.24 6.72 4.09
N ASP A 61 -8.62 5.64 4.52
CA ASP A 61 -8.91 5.06 5.82
C ASP A 61 -8.16 5.77 6.94
N GLY A 62 -7.29 6.70 6.61
CA GLY A 62 -6.55 7.42 7.63
C GLY A 62 -5.38 6.66 8.21
N LEU A 63 -4.99 5.56 7.57
CA LEU A 63 -3.87 4.76 8.04
C LEU A 63 -2.53 5.36 7.63
N VAL A 64 -2.52 6.21 6.63
CA VAL A 64 -1.34 6.99 6.26
C VAL A 64 -1.81 8.41 5.98
N ALA A 65 -0.89 9.35 6.07
CA ALA A 65 -1.17 10.74 5.79
C ALA A 65 -0.47 11.15 4.50
N GLU A 66 -1.16 11.90 3.67
CA GLU A 66 -0.57 12.38 2.43
C GLU A 66 -0.29 13.87 2.56
N ASP A 67 0.92 14.27 2.20
CA ASP A 67 1.27 15.67 2.15
C ASP A 67 1.09 16.13 0.71
N SER A 68 0.07 16.92 0.46
CA SER A 68 -0.25 17.32 -0.90
C SER A 68 0.79 18.27 -1.48
N THR A 69 1.56 18.93 -0.64
CA THR A 69 2.60 19.83 -1.13
C THR A 69 3.78 19.06 -1.69
N THR A 70 4.23 18.02 -0.99
CA THR A 70 5.39 17.27 -1.42
C THR A 70 5.01 15.98 -2.13
N ARG A 71 3.73 15.61 -2.08
CA ARG A 71 3.26 14.36 -2.66
C ARG A 71 3.92 13.15 -2.01
N ARG A 72 4.13 13.24 -0.72
CA ARG A 72 4.71 12.14 0.04
C ARG A 72 3.68 11.62 1.02
N ILE A 73 3.85 10.37 1.42
CA ILE A 73 2.98 9.81 2.45
C ILE A 73 3.83 9.41 3.64
N THR A 74 3.21 9.51 4.81
CA THR A 74 3.87 9.20 6.07
C THR A 74 2.89 8.46 6.95
N LEU A 75 3.41 7.89 8.02
CA LEU A 75 2.52 7.39 9.06
C LEU A 75 1.88 8.58 9.77
N PRO A 76 0.61 8.43 10.17
CA PRO A 76 -0.07 9.55 10.83
C PRO A 76 0.62 9.89 12.13
N ARG A 77 0.59 11.18 12.46
CA ARG A 77 1.12 11.58 13.73
C ARG A 77 0.04 11.80 14.69
N GLU A 78 0.33 11.63 15.91
CA GLU A 78 -0.67 11.81 16.91
C GLU A 78 -0.85 13.22 17.25
#